data_5525e41578c625bba10c182f2048e50c
#
_entry.id   5525e41578c625bba10c182f2048e50c
#
_cell.length_a   1.000
_cell.length_b   1.000
_cell.length_c   1.000
_cell.angle_alpha   90.00
_cell.angle_beta   90.00
_cell.angle_gamma   90.00
#
_symmetry.space_group_name_H-M   'P 1'
#
loop_
_entity.id
_entity.type
_entity.pdbx_description
1 polymer ?
#
loop_
_entity_poly.entity_id
_entity_poly.type
_entity_poly.pdbx_seq_one_letter_code
_entity_poly.pdbx_strand_id
1 'polypeptide(L)'
;MKPAGTEARGARQTGGVTAVAGGVLLAVMVLCGCTAVGPKYVKPKLSVPDAWTRATTSGSPATQDHSEDLSHWWRQLGDPVLSSLIERSLAASPDMRSARAKLREARARRRLAGAEHFPTVTGSTSISLSKTGNIATSDLYSAGFDASWEPDVFGATRRGVEAAQADLEATGASLHDTQVSLAAEVAANYVELRAYQGRLKIARENLATQTETLELTSW
;
A
#
# COMPACT_ATOMS: atom_id res chain seq x y z
N MET A 1 -6.53 -31.45 -90.81
CA MET A 1 -6.55 -32.41 -89.79
C MET A 1 -5.90 -31.85 -88.50
N LYS A 2 -6.67 -31.80 -87.44
CA LYS A 2 -6.37 -31.29 -86.13
C LYS A 2 -5.48 -32.32 -85.37
N PRO A 3 -4.81 -31.95 -84.29
CA PRO A 3 -5.55 -31.80 -83.01
C PRO A 3 -5.14 -30.67 -82.08
N ALA A 4 -6.03 -30.54 -81.14
CA ALA A 4 -6.15 -29.56 -80.14
C ALA A 4 -5.37 -29.87 -78.82
N GLY A 5 -5.07 -28.86 -78.09
CA GLY A 5 -5.44 -28.74 -76.70
C GLY A 5 -4.49 -29.31 -75.68
N THR A 6 -3.72 -28.46 -74.99
CA THR A 6 -3.33 -28.69 -73.58
C THR A 6 -2.86 -27.33 -73.02
N GLU A 7 -3.69 -26.62 -72.32
CA GLU A 7 -3.27 -25.59 -71.32
C GLU A 7 -4.46 -25.21 -70.45
N ALA A 8 -4.51 -25.79 -69.25
CA ALA A 8 -5.23 -25.23 -68.10
C ALA A 8 -5.03 -26.06 -66.86
N ARG A 9 -3.84 -26.03 -66.26
CA ARG A 9 -3.63 -26.61 -64.90
C ARG A 9 -2.51 -25.94 -64.15
N GLY A 10 -2.56 -24.65 -63.92
CA GLY A 10 -1.50 -23.95 -63.20
C GLY A 10 -1.95 -22.86 -62.18
N ALA A 11 -3.25 -22.52 -62.13
CA ALA A 11 -3.68 -21.29 -61.44
C ALA A 11 -4.42 -21.48 -60.10
N ARG A 12 -4.44 -22.65 -59.49
CA ARG A 12 -5.26 -22.88 -58.28
C ARG A 12 -4.48 -23.11 -56.97
N GLN A 13 -3.15 -23.17 -56.96
CA GLN A 13 -2.40 -23.47 -55.75
C GLN A 13 -1.74 -22.28 -55.02
N THR A 14 -1.66 -21.12 -55.63
CA THR A 14 -1.01 -19.94 -55.03
C THR A 14 -1.91 -19.16 -54.08
N GLY A 15 -3.25 -19.26 -54.16
CA GLY A 15 -4.19 -18.58 -53.29
C GLY A 15 -4.25 -19.10 -51.86
N GLY A 16 -3.98 -20.37 -51.64
CA GLY A 16 -4.03 -20.98 -50.31
C GLY A 16 -2.84 -20.58 -49.43
N VAL A 17 -1.65 -20.50 -50.01
CA VAL A 17 -0.42 -20.18 -49.23
C VAL A 17 -0.40 -18.72 -48.80
N THR A 18 -0.90 -17.80 -49.62
CA THR A 18 -0.98 -16.37 -49.29
C THR A 18 -2.06 -16.08 -48.23
N ALA A 19 -3.16 -16.83 -48.25
CA ALA A 19 -4.21 -16.70 -47.20
C ALA A 19 -3.72 -17.22 -45.83
N VAL A 20 -2.99 -18.33 -45.81
CA VAL A 20 -2.39 -18.89 -44.58
C VAL A 20 -1.27 -18.00 -44.05
N ALA A 21 -0.40 -17.46 -44.91
CA ALA A 21 0.66 -16.52 -44.52
C ALA A 21 0.09 -15.21 -43.97
N GLY A 22 -0.97 -14.69 -44.56
CA GLY A 22 -1.70 -13.50 -44.04
C GLY A 22 -2.35 -13.74 -42.67
N GLY A 23 -2.97 -14.89 -42.48
CA GLY A 23 -3.55 -15.30 -41.21
C GLY A 23 -2.50 -15.47 -40.08
N VAL A 24 -1.38 -16.07 -40.41
CA VAL A 24 -0.24 -16.23 -39.43
C VAL A 24 0.38 -14.88 -39.09
N LEU A 25 0.57 -13.98 -40.08
CA LEU A 25 1.10 -12.64 -39.81
C LEU A 25 0.17 -11.81 -38.94
N LEU A 26 -1.15 -11.88 -39.16
CA LEU A 26 -2.16 -11.23 -38.34
C LEU A 26 -2.19 -11.79 -36.94
N ALA A 27 -2.10 -13.11 -36.76
CA ALA A 27 -2.03 -13.77 -35.47
C ALA A 27 -0.75 -13.39 -34.70
N VAL A 28 0.40 -13.28 -35.36
CA VAL A 28 1.67 -12.83 -34.77
C VAL A 28 1.60 -11.35 -34.36
N MET A 29 0.99 -10.47 -35.17
CA MET A 29 0.76 -9.07 -34.80
C MET A 29 -0.15 -8.94 -33.57
N VAL A 30 -1.20 -9.74 -33.45
CA VAL A 30 -2.10 -9.73 -32.28
C VAL A 30 -1.38 -10.26 -31.03
N LEU A 31 -0.52 -11.25 -31.15
CA LEU A 31 0.27 -11.79 -30.04
C LEU A 31 1.40 -10.85 -29.56
N CYS A 32 2.00 -10.06 -30.44
CA CYS A 32 3.01 -9.07 -30.08
C CYS A 32 2.42 -7.78 -29.45
N GLY A 33 1.12 -7.51 -29.62
CA GLY A 33 0.44 -6.30 -29.13
C GLY A 33 0.07 -6.29 -27.65
N CYS A 34 0.21 -7.41 -26.93
CA CYS A 34 -0.26 -7.54 -25.53
C CYS A 34 0.74 -7.08 -24.45
N THR A 35 1.75 -6.28 -24.77
CA THR A 35 2.62 -5.68 -23.75
C THR A 35 1.96 -4.45 -23.16
N ALA A 36 1.81 -4.43 -21.80
CA ALA A 36 1.29 -3.25 -21.11
C ALA A 36 2.12 -2.00 -21.44
N VAL A 37 1.47 -0.90 -21.78
CA VAL A 37 2.13 0.37 -22.11
C VAL A 37 2.81 0.95 -20.87
N GLY A 38 4.02 1.51 -21.07
CA GLY A 38 4.80 2.21 -20.06
C GLY A 38 5.89 1.36 -19.37
N PRO A 39 6.82 2.01 -18.65
CA PRO A 39 7.91 1.34 -17.96
C PRO A 39 7.38 0.52 -16.77
N LYS A 40 8.06 -0.60 -16.47
CA LYS A 40 7.82 -1.34 -15.23
C LYS A 40 8.39 -0.56 -14.04
N TYR A 41 7.63 -0.48 -12.96
CA TYR A 41 8.15 0.10 -11.73
C TYR A 41 9.31 -0.75 -11.20
N VAL A 42 10.44 -0.09 -10.94
CA VAL A 42 11.59 -0.69 -10.26
C VAL A 42 11.84 0.13 -9.00
N LYS A 43 11.82 -0.53 -7.84
CA LYS A 43 12.09 0.13 -6.56
C LYS A 43 13.48 0.79 -6.61
N PRO A 44 13.59 2.11 -6.34
CA PRO A 44 14.88 2.79 -6.33
C PRO A 44 15.82 2.16 -5.30
N LYS A 45 17.06 1.91 -5.69
CA LYS A 45 18.11 1.54 -4.75
C LYS A 45 18.59 2.83 -4.07
N LEU A 46 18.22 3.01 -2.80
CA LEU A 46 18.76 4.11 -2.01
C LEU A 46 20.25 3.84 -1.74
N SER A 47 21.11 4.79 -2.08
CA SER A 47 22.52 4.76 -1.68
C SER A 47 22.59 5.18 -0.21
N VAL A 48 22.53 4.20 0.68
CA VAL A 48 22.73 4.42 2.12
C VAL A 48 24.18 4.07 2.42
N PRO A 49 24.91 4.87 3.22
CA PRO A 49 26.25 4.49 3.67
C PRO A 49 26.23 3.13 4.36
N ASP A 50 27.20 2.28 4.03
CA ASP A 50 27.28 0.91 4.56
C ASP A 50 27.57 0.86 6.07
N ALA A 51 28.03 1.98 6.66
CA ALA A 51 28.31 2.09 8.08
C ALA A 51 28.07 3.52 8.61
N TRP A 52 27.69 3.62 9.87
CA TRP A 52 27.61 4.89 10.59
C TRP A 52 29.00 5.42 10.87
N THR A 53 29.27 6.68 10.54
CA THR A 53 30.59 7.33 10.70
C THR A 53 31.16 7.31 12.12
N ARG A 54 30.33 7.11 13.15
CA ARG A 54 30.72 6.97 14.56
C ARG A 54 31.07 5.56 15.01
N ALA A 55 30.80 4.54 14.21
CA ALA A 55 31.09 3.15 14.55
C ALA A 55 32.59 2.83 14.66
N THR A 56 33.45 3.70 14.13
CA THR A 56 34.90 3.46 14.05
C THR A 56 35.70 4.00 15.24
N THR A 57 35.11 4.79 16.15
CA THR A 57 35.89 5.50 17.20
C THR A 57 35.77 4.91 18.60
N SER A 58 34.91 3.97 18.84
CA SER A 58 34.78 3.32 20.14
C SER A 58 34.51 1.84 19.90
N GLY A 59 35.42 0.97 20.29
CA GLY A 59 35.40 -0.47 20.15
C GLY A 59 34.16 -1.20 20.67
N SER A 60 33.01 -0.66 20.34
CA SER A 60 31.72 -1.32 20.50
C SER A 60 31.51 -2.23 19.31
N PRO A 61 31.29 -3.53 19.48
CA PRO A 61 31.02 -4.45 18.39
C PRO A 61 29.65 -4.15 17.79
N ALA A 62 29.59 -3.12 16.91
CA ALA A 62 28.40 -2.82 16.11
C ALA A 62 28.25 -3.76 14.91
N THR A 63 28.88 -4.92 14.98
CA THR A 63 28.79 -5.98 13.98
C THR A 63 28.36 -7.29 14.62
N GLN A 64 27.30 -7.24 15.38
CA GLN A 64 26.47 -8.42 15.50
C GLN A 64 25.25 -8.17 14.66
N ASP A 65 25.10 -9.03 13.68
CA ASP A 65 23.93 -9.22 12.82
C ASP A 65 22.74 -9.63 13.70
N HIS A 66 22.42 -8.76 14.64
CA HIS A 66 21.19 -8.81 15.39
C HIS A 66 20.17 -8.07 14.54
N SER A 67 19.53 -8.82 13.65
CA SER A 67 18.18 -8.53 13.22
C SER A 67 17.25 -8.65 14.44
N GLU A 68 17.67 -8.07 15.56
CA GLU A 68 16.79 -7.89 16.71
C GLU A 68 15.61 -7.08 16.22
N ASP A 69 14.45 -7.59 16.53
CA ASP A 69 13.17 -7.01 16.19
C ASP A 69 13.10 -5.55 16.67
N LEU A 70 13.59 -4.63 15.83
CA LEU A 70 13.59 -3.19 16.09
C LEU A 70 12.17 -2.65 16.36
N SER A 71 11.15 -3.47 16.12
CA SER A 71 9.77 -3.12 16.42
C SER A 71 9.52 -2.93 17.93
N HIS A 72 10.42 -3.44 18.79
CA HIS A 72 10.33 -3.35 20.26
C HIS A 72 11.64 -2.85 20.89
N TRP A 73 12.36 -1.96 20.21
CA TRP A 73 13.67 -1.43 20.62
C TRP A 73 13.73 -0.90 22.06
N TRP A 74 12.62 -0.35 22.59
CA TRP A 74 12.56 0.20 23.95
C TRP A 74 12.71 -0.85 25.05
N ARG A 75 12.47 -2.13 24.75
CA ARG A 75 12.67 -3.23 25.71
C ARG A 75 14.13 -3.43 26.09
N GLN A 76 15.06 -3.02 25.23
CA GLN A 76 16.50 -3.06 25.50
C GLN A 76 16.91 -2.11 26.65
N LEU A 77 16.08 -1.10 26.96
CA LEU A 77 16.30 -0.18 28.07
C LEU A 77 16.01 -0.80 29.44
N GLY A 78 15.44 -2.00 29.50
CA GLY A 78 15.21 -2.77 30.72
C GLY A 78 14.20 -2.14 31.70
N ASP A 79 13.44 -1.11 31.28
CA ASP A 79 12.45 -0.44 32.14
C ASP A 79 11.02 -0.95 31.82
N PRO A 80 10.41 -1.71 32.77
CA PRO A 80 9.06 -2.25 32.58
C PRO A 80 7.97 -1.17 32.58
N VAL A 81 8.20 -0.03 33.26
CA VAL A 81 7.23 1.08 33.28
C VAL A 81 7.20 1.75 31.91
N LEU A 82 8.36 2.04 31.33
CA LEU A 82 8.47 2.57 29.98
C LEU A 82 7.79 1.64 28.96
N SER A 83 8.08 0.35 29.02
CA SER A 83 7.49 -0.65 28.14
C SER A 83 5.96 -0.65 28.22
N SER A 84 5.40 -0.63 29.42
CA SER A 84 3.95 -0.56 29.66
C SER A 84 3.35 0.73 29.10
N LEU A 85 4.01 1.88 29.27
CA LEU A 85 3.53 3.16 28.76
C LEU A 85 3.48 3.17 27.24
N ILE A 86 4.52 2.69 26.57
CA ILE A 86 4.57 2.62 25.10
C ILE A 86 3.48 1.68 24.58
N GLU A 87 3.34 0.48 25.12
CA GLU A 87 2.34 -0.49 24.70
C GLU A 87 0.91 0.06 24.85
N ARG A 88 0.62 0.72 25.97
CA ARG A 88 -0.67 1.38 26.19
C ARG A 88 -0.91 2.53 25.22
N SER A 89 0.10 3.34 24.93
CA SER A 89 0.01 4.45 23.99
C SER A 89 -0.27 3.94 22.56
N LEU A 90 0.45 2.91 22.11
CA LEU A 90 0.23 2.27 20.81
C LEU A 90 -1.17 1.65 20.67
N ALA A 91 -1.74 1.14 21.77
CA ALA A 91 -3.07 0.56 21.77
C ALA A 91 -4.18 1.63 21.76
N ALA A 92 -4.00 2.74 22.50
CA ALA A 92 -5.03 3.75 22.74
C ALA A 92 -4.97 4.95 21.78
N SER A 93 -3.84 5.17 21.07
CA SER A 93 -3.64 6.36 20.23
C SER A 93 -4.69 6.49 19.12
N PRO A 94 -5.30 7.67 18.96
CA PRO A 94 -6.14 8.00 17.81
C PRO A 94 -5.36 7.93 16.48
N ASP A 95 -4.09 8.34 16.45
CA ASP A 95 -3.26 8.36 15.25
C ASP A 95 -3.00 6.93 14.75
N MET A 96 -2.72 5.99 15.67
CA MET A 96 -2.61 4.57 15.34
C MET A 96 -3.91 3.99 14.78
N ARG A 97 -5.08 4.41 15.33
CA ARG A 97 -6.39 4.00 14.80
C ARG A 97 -6.63 4.55 13.41
N SER A 98 -6.28 5.82 13.18
CA SER A 98 -6.36 6.50 11.88
C SER A 98 -5.46 5.81 10.84
N ALA A 99 -4.18 5.57 11.18
CA ALA A 99 -3.23 4.90 10.30
C ALA A 99 -3.69 3.47 9.90
N ARG A 100 -4.22 2.71 10.87
CA ARG A 100 -4.81 1.39 10.60
C ARG A 100 -6.07 1.48 9.72
N ALA A 101 -6.88 2.54 9.86
CA ALA A 101 -8.04 2.76 9.00
C ALA A 101 -7.62 3.09 7.57
N LYS A 102 -6.62 3.95 7.37
CA LYS A 102 -6.03 4.26 6.06
C LYS A 102 -5.48 3.01 5.37
N LEU A 103 -4.81 2.13 6.13
CA LEU A 103 -4.32 0.87 5.57
C LEU A 103 -5.46 -0.05 5.11
N ARG A 104 -6.58 -0.11 5.86
CA ARG A 104 -7.77 -0.86 5.43
C ARG A 104 -8.39 -0.26 4.17
N GLU A 105 -8.45 1.06 4.08
CA GLU A 105 -8.92 1.78 2.90
C GLU A 105 -8.04 1.48 1.68
N ALA A 106 -6.71 1.57 1.80
CA ALA A 106 -5.78 1.25 0.72
C ALA A 106 -5.94 -0.20 0.22
N ARG A 107 -6.17 -1.15 1.15
CA ARG A 107 -6.48 -2.55 0.78
C ARG A 107 -7.79 -2.67 0.00
N ALA A 108 -8.80 -1.91 0.37
CA ALA A 108 -10.07 -1.89 -0.34
C ALA A 108 -9.93 -1.27 -1.73
N ARG A 109 -9.20 -0.17 -1.86
CA ARG A 109 -8.90 0.49 -3.15
C ARG A 109 -8.14 -0.45 -4.10
N ARG A 110 -7.14 -1.17 -3.58
CA ARG A 110 -6.41 -2.17 -4.38
C ARG A 110 -7.34 -3.29 -4.87
N ARG A 111 -8.28 -3.75 -4.03
CA ARG A 111 -9.29 -4.75 -4.46
C ARG A 111 -10.23 -4.18 -5.51
N LEU A 112 -10.64 -2.91 -5.36
CA LEU A 112 -11.49 -2.21 -6.32
C LEU A 112 -10.81 -2.12 -7.68
N ALA A 113 -9.53 -1.67 -7.72
CA ALA A 113 -8.75 -1.66 -8.95
C ALA A 113 -8.64 -3.05 -9.60
N GLY A 114 -8.51 -4.11 -8.79
CA GLY A 114 -8.52 -5.48 -9.27
C GLY A 114 -9.86 -5.95 -9.83
N ALA A 115 -10.97 -5.38 -9.35
CA ALA A 115 -12.31 -5.71 -9.84
C ALA A 115 -12.57 -5.21 -11.27
N GLU A 116 -11.87 -4.18 -11.72
CA GLU A 116 -11.96 -3.66 -13.09
C GLU A 116 -11.49 -4.68 -14.16
N HIS A 117 -10.83 -5.76 -13.77
CA HIS A 117 -10.54 -6.88 -14.68
C HIS A 117 -11.77 -7.72 -15.06
N PHE A 118 -12.88 -7.59 -14.31
CA PHE A 118 -14.07 -8.40 -14.47
C PHE A 118 -15.23 -7.58 -15.02
N PRO A 119 -16.22 -8.23 -15.68
CA PRO A 119 -17.44 -7.56 -16.11
C PRO A 119 -18.17 -6.89 -14.96
N THR A 120 -18.65 -5.67 -15.20
CA THR A 120 -19.60 -4.99 -14.30
C THR A 120 -21.01 -5.42 -14.69
N VAL A 121 -21.76 -5.96 -13.73
CA VAL A 121 -23.15 -6.34 -13.91
C VAL A 121 -24.03 -5.43 -13.06
N THR A 122 -24.98 -4.77 -13.72
CA THR A 122 -25.94 -3.86 -13.09
C THR A 122 -27.35 -4.41 -13.25
N GLY A 123 -28.05 -4.57 -12.12
CA GLY A 123 -29.47 -4.89 -12.11
C GLY A 123 -30.32 -3.63 -11.96
N SER A 124 -31.31 -3.45 -12.81
CA SER A 124 -32.24 -2.34 -12.73
C SER A 124 -33.68 -2.83 -12.66
N THR A 125 -34.49 -2.14 -11.87
CA THR A 125 -35.93 -2.35 -11.83
C THR A 125 -36.61 -0.99 -11.75
N SER A 126 -37.71 -0.83 -12.50
CA SER A 126 -38.50 0.39 -12.43
C SER A 126 -39.99 0.08 -12.51
N ILE A 127 -40.78 0.88 -11.81
CA ILE A 127 -42.23 0.89 -11.84
C ILE A 127 -42.66 2.29 -12.27
N SER A 128 -43.42 2.37 -13.34
CA SER A 128 -43.92 3.64 -13.83
C SER A 128 -45.46 3.59 -13.90
N LEU A 129 -46.13 4.50 -13.18
CA LEU A 129 -47.55 4.69 -13.23
C LEU A 129 -47.84 5.98 -14.01
N SER A 130 -48.61 5.88 -15.06
CA SER A 130 -48.97 7.02 -15.91
C SER A 130 -50.48 7.17 -16.01
N LYS A 131 -50.99 8.39 -15.78
CA LYS A 131 -52.38 8.74 -15.98
C LYS A 131 -52.45 10.00 -16.84
N THR A 132 -53.11 9.90 -18.03
CA THR A 132 -53.29 11.00 -18.95
C THR A 132 -54.77 11.36 -19.07
N GLY A 133 -55.19 12.48 -18.48
CA GLY A 133 -56.55 12.95 -18.52
C GLY A 133 -57.55 11.94 -17.87
N ASN A 134 -58.63 11.61 -18.63
CA ASN A 134 -59.66 10.67 -18.20
C ASN A 134 -59.43 9.20 -18.64
N ILE A 135 -58.21 8.92 -19.17
CA ILE A 135 -57.82 7.56 -19.59
C ILE A 135 -57.44 6.72 -18.37
N ALA A 136 -57.68 5.41 -18.45
CA ALA A 136 -57.30 4.48 -17.40
C ALA A 136 -55.78 4.60 -17.05
N THR A 137 -55.46 4.45 -15.77
CA THR A 137 -54.07 4.41 -15.30
C THR A 137 -53.34 3.24 -15.97
N SER A 138 -52.20 3.49 -16.56
CA SER A 138 -51.30 2.47 -17.10
C SER A 138 -50.12 2.24 -16.17
N ASP A 139 -49.90 0.99 -15.83
CA ASP A 139 -48.81 0.52 -14.99
C ASP A 139 -47.81 -0.21 -15.87
N LEU A 140 -46.54 0.24 -15.80
CA LEU A 140 -45.41 -0.37 -16.52
C LEU A 140 -44.39 -0.87 -15.48
N TYR A 141 -44.14 -2.15 -15.52
CA TYR A 141 -43.07 -2.79 -14.73
C TYR A 141 -41.94 -3.20 -15.65
N SER A 142 -40.73 -2.79 -15.34
CA SER A 142 -39.55 -3.25 -16.08
C SER A 142 -38.47 -3.73 -15.11
N ALA A 143 -37.82 -4.81 -15.49
CA ALA A 143 -36.64 -5.33 -14.79
C ALA A 143 -35.65 -5.83 -15.83
N GLY A 144 -34.35 -5.57 -15.59
CA GLY A 144 -33.30 -5.95 -16.52
C GLY A 144 -31.95 -6.07 -15.84
N PHE A 145 -31.04 -6.73 -16.54
CA PHE A 145 -29.63 -6.81 -16.20
C PHE A 145 -28.81 -6.33 -17.39
N ASP A 146 -27.86 -5.44 -17.12
CA ASP A 146 -26.85 -4.99 -18.08
C ASP A 146 -25.49 -5.48 -17.63
N ALA A 147 -24.68 -5.99 -18.58
CA ALA A 147 -23.30 -6.36 -18.35
C ALA A 147 -22.40 -5.62 -19.30
N SER A 148 -21.38 -4.95 -18.77
CA SER A 148 -20.35 -4.29 -19.56
C SER A 148 -18.96 -4.76 -19.15
N TRP A 149 -18.10 -4.98 -20.12
CA TRP A 149 -16.72 -5.38 -19.89
C TRP A 149 -15.82 -4.85 -20.99
N GLU A 150 -14.69 -4.26 -20.57
CA GLU A 150 -13.64 -3.79 -21.47
C GLU A 150 -12.38 -4.62 -21.26
N PRO A 151 -11.98 -5.45 -22.23
CA PRO A 151 -10.74 -6.23 -22.13
C PRO A 151 -9.52 -5.32 -22.05
N ASP A 152 -8.65 -5.58 -21.09
CA ASP A 152 -7.41 -4.80 -20.89
C ASP A 152 -6.32 -5.17 -21.90
N VAL A 153 -6.52 -4.77 -23.16
CA VAL A 153 -5.60 -5.07 -24.27
C VAL A 153 -4.28 -4.30 -24.11
N PHE A 154 -4.33 -3.05 -23.65
CA PHE A 154 -3.17 -2.17 -23.53
C PHE A 154 -2.58 -2.10 -22.12
N GLY A 155 -3.16 -2.80 -21.17
CA GLY A 155 -2.64 -2.90 -19.81
C GLY A 155 -2.97 -1.73 -18.88
N ALA A 156 -3.98 -0.92 -19.19
CA ALA A 156 -4.40 0.19 -18.35
C ALA A 156 -4.84 -0.28 -16.96
N THR A 157 -5.72 -1.27 -16.90
CA THR A 157 -6.19 -1.86 -15.64
C THR A 157 -5.06 -2.54 -14.86
N ARG A 158 -4.16 -3.27 -15.56
CA ARG A 158 -2.96 -3.85 -14.94
C ARG A 158 -2.08 -2.80 -14.28
N ARG A 159 -1.86 -1.65 -14.96
CA ARG A 159 -1.10 -0.52 -14.39
C ARG A 159 -1.84 0.15 -13.23
N GLY A 160 -3.17 0.25 -13.31
CA GLY A 160 -3.99 0.72 -12.19
C GLY A 160 -3.85 -0.15 -10.93
N VAL A 161 -3.87 -1.47 -11.09
CA VAL A 161 -3.64 -2.41 -9.97
C VAL A 161 -2.22 -2.29 -9.42
N GLU A 162 -1.19 -2.15 -10.28
CA GLU A 162 0.20 -1.94 -9.87
C GLU A 162 0.36 -0.65 -9.05
N ALA A 163 -0.26 0.45 -9.50
CA ALA A 163 -0.28 1.71 -8.78
C ALA A 163 -0.97 1.59 -7.41
N ALA A 164 -2.17 0.98 -7.37
CA ALA A 164 -2.89 0.76 -6.13
C ALA A 164 -2.15 -0.18 -5.15
N GLN A 165 -1.35 -1.12 -5.67
CA GLN A 165 -0.47 -1.96 -4.85
C GLN A 165 0.68 -1.15 -4.24
N ALA A 166 1.31 -0.26 -5.00
CA ALA A 166 2.35 0.64 -4.50
C ALA A 166 1.81 1.60 -3.42
N ASP A 167 0.60 2.13 -3.61
CA ASP A 167 -0.09 2.96 -2.61
C ASP A 167 -0.38 2.20 -1.31
N LEU A 168 -0.77 0.93 -1.42
CA LEU A 168 -0.95 0.05 -0.27
C LEU A 168 0.36 -0.14 0.50
N GLU A 169 1.47 -0.38 -0.19
CA GLU A 169 2.80 -0.53 0.42
C GLU A 169 3.27 0.75 1.09
N ALA A 170 3.08 1.91 0.44
CA ALA A 170 3.39 3.23 1.00
C ALA A 170 2.56 3.51 2.27
N THR A 171 1.26 3.16 2.25
CA THR A 171 0.39 3.30 3.42
C THR A 171 0.82 2.36 4.56
N GLY A 172 1.30 1.16 4.23
CA GLY A 172 1.89 0.23 5.20
C GLY A 172 3.13 0.83 5.86
N ALA A 173 4.04 1.41 5.08
CA ALA A 173 5.22 2.10 5.59
C ALA A 173 4.86 3.29 6.49
N SER A 174 3.83 4.08 6.13
CA SER A 174 3.33 5.18 6.94
C SER A 174 2.75 4.72 8.29
N LEU A 175 2.12 3.55 8.35
CA LEU A 175 1.67 2.96 9.62
C LEU A 175 2.87 2.64 10.53
N HIS A 176 3.94 2.06 9.99
CA HIS A 176 5.16 1.78 10.76
C HIS A 176 5.85 3.06 11.22
N ASP A 177 5.90 4.10 10.38
CA ASP A 177 6.42 5.41 10.76
C ASP A 177 5.65 6.01 11.95
N THR A 178 4.31 6.00 11.89
CA THR A 178 3.45 6.44 13.00
C THR A 178 3.73 5.66 14.29
N GLN A 179 3.96 4.35 14.19
CA GLN A 179 4.27 3.50 15.33
C GLN A 179 5.61 3.86 15.96
N VAL A 180 6.66 4.02 15.15
CA VAL A 180 8.01 4.37 15.61
C VAL A 180 8.03 5.77 16.23
N SER A 181 7.41 6.74 15.56
CA SER A 181 7.34 8.13 16.03
C SER A 181 6.63 8.23 17.39
N LEU A 182 5.49 7.57 17.56
CA LEU A 182 4.76 7.57 18.81
C LEU A 182 5.56 6.90 19.94
N ALA A 183 6.20 5.77 19.66
CA ALA A 183 7.03 5.09 20.65
C ALA A 183 8.23 5.95 21.08
N ALA A 184 8.87 6.64 20.13
CA ALA A 184 9.99 7.54 20.39
C ALA A 184 9.56 8.76 21.23
N GLU A 185 8.41 9.35 20.92
CA GLU A 185 7.86 10.49 21.66
C GLU A 185 7.55 10.11 23.11
N VAL A 186 6.89 8.99 23.34
CA VAL A 186 6.62 8.49 24.71
C VAL A 186 7.92 8.22 25.45
N ALA A 187 8.92 7.61 24.82
CA ALA A 187 10.20 7.34 25.44
C ALA A 187 10.95 8.63 25.81
N ALA A 188 10.98 9.63 24.92
CA ALA A 188 11.63 10.90 25.17
C ALA A 188 11.00 11.65 26.36
N ASN A 189 9.66 11.75 26.38
CA ASN A 189 8.93 12.37 27.49
C ASN A 189 9.12 11.62 28.81
N TYR A 190 9.18 10.29 28.77
CA TYR A 190 9.46 9.49 29.97
C TYR A 190 10.86 9.74 30.53
N VAL A 191 11.88 9.77 29.67
CA VAL A 191 13.26 10.06 30.08
C VAL A 191 13.37 11.44 30.70
N GLU A 192 12.72 12.44 30.10
CA GLU A 192 12.67 13.81 30.61
C GLU A 192 11.98 13.85 31.98
N LEU A 193 10.84 13.19 32.15
CA LEU A 193 10.16 13.06 33.43
C LEU A 193 11.07 12.47 34.51
N ARG A 194 11.78 11.39 34.20
CA ARG A 194 12.73 10.75 35.14
C ARG A 194 13.88 11.70 35.51
N ALA A 195 14.38 12.47 34.54
CA ALA A 195 15.40 13.49 34.80
C ALA A 195 14.89 14.57 35.77
N TYR A 196 13.66 15.08 35.57
CA TYR A 196 13.06 16.04 36.51
C TYR A 196 12.82 15.47 37.89
N GLN A 197 12.37 14.21 38.00
CA GLN A 197 12.22 13.54 39.27
C GLN A 197 13.58 13.41 40.03
N GLY A 198 14.64 13.08 39.29
CA GLY A 198 16.00 13.04 39.85
C GLY A 198 16.48 14.41 40.38
N ARG A 199 16.28 15.47 39.55
CA ARG A 199 16.63 16.84 39.97
C ARG A 199 15.85 17.29 41.19
N LEU A 200 14.54 16.97 41.26
CA LEU A 200 13.71 17.31 42.40
C LEU A 200 14.17 16.60 43.66
N LYS A 201 14.55 15.33 43.55
CA LYS A 201 15.12 14.58 44.68
C LYS A 201 16.40 15.24 45.24
N ILE A 202 17.34 15.58 44.36
CA ILE A 202 18.61 16.24 44.74
C ILE A 202 18.34 17.63 45.37
N ALA A 203 17.40 18.42 44.80
CA ALA A 203 17.05 19.71 45.37
C ALA A 203 16.46 19.61 46.76
N ARG A 204 15.62 18.62 47.05
CA ARG A 204 15.06 18.35 48.38
C ARG A 204 16.16 17.91 49.39
N GLU A 205 17.06 17.05 48.96
CA GLU A 205 18.19 16.63 49.79
C GLU A 205 19.10 17.82 50.11
N ASN A 206 19.42 18.68 49.16
CA ASN A 206 20.19 19.90 49.37
C ASN A 206 19.51 20.87 50.35
N LEU A 207 18.18 21.06 50.21
CA LEU A 207 17.39 21.93 51.08
C LEU A 207 17.47 21.38 52.55
N ALA A 208 17.30 20.07 52.76
CA ALA A 208 17.38 19.46 54.05
C ALA A 208 18.75 19.70 54.69
N THR A 209 19.84 19.46 53.96
CA THR A 209 21.23 19.67 54.44
C THR A 209 21.48 21.15 54.79
N GLN A 210 20.98 22.09 53.95
CA GLN A 210 21.11 23.52 54.23
C GLN A 210 20.34 23.96 55.49
N THR A 211 19.15 23.39 55.71
CA THR A 211 18.33 23.66 56.89
C THR A 211 19.04 23.16 58.15
N GLU A 212 19.58 21.93 58.14
CA GLU A 212 20.37 21.36 59.23
C GLU A 212 21.62 22.22 59.51
N THR A 213 22.33 22.67 58.48
CA THR A 213 23.48 23.55 58.62
C THR A 213 23.12 24.87 59.28
N LEU A 214 21.99 25.45 58.87
CA LEU A 214 21.47 26.70 59.46
C LEU A 214 21.14 26.52 60.96
N GLU A 215 20.46 25.43 61.30
CA GLU A 215 20.17 25.10 62.70
C GLU A 215 21.43 24.99 63.55
N LEU A 216 22.46 24.28 63.03
CA LEU A 216 23.74 24.14 63.72
C LEU A 216 24.52 25.43 63.88
N THR A 217 24.37 26.39 62.94
CA THR A 217 25.11 27.67 62.99
C THR A 217 24.34 28.76 63.73
N SER A 218 23.06 28.55 64.07
CA SER A 218 22.24 29.47 64.80
C SER A 218 22.30 29.29 66.35
N TRP A 219 23.06 28.26 66.78
CA TRP A 219 23.41 28.05 68.21
C TRP A 219 24.66 28.88 68.54
#